data_e3634bcd0857929ba2d37c8a38af3cab
#
_entry.id   e3634bcd0857929ba2d37c8a38af3cab
#
_cell.length_a   1.000
_cell.length_b   1.000
_cell.length_c   1.000
_cell.angle_alpha   90.00
_cell.angle_beta   90.00
_cell.angle_gamma   90.00
#
_symmetry.space_group_name_H-M   'P 1'
#
loop_
_entity.id
_entity.type
_entity.pdbx_description
1 polymer ?
#
loop_
_entity_poly.entity_id
_entity_poly.type
_entity_poly.pdbx_seq_one_letter_code
_entity_poly.pdbx_strand_id
1 'polypeptide(L)'
;MLLFSSTTFSQTLLVLGDSLSAGYQMPAQKSWPALLPKILAQQSQPTTIINASISGDTSGNGLARLPQLLKQHQPDIVLIELGANDGLRGFAPKILRNNLSQMITLIKKMGSQPLLMQIEIPPNYGKRYNELFRNTYPELSQSLNVPLLPFFLIDIIVKPQLMMKDGLHPTIEAQPLIAQFMAQQLQPYLNQESSQ
;
A
#
# COMPACT_ATOMS: atom_id res chain seq x y z
N MET A 1 26.87 -27.91 -23.49
CA MET A 1 26.31 -27.38 -22.20
C MET A 1 25.74 -26.00 -22.51
N LEU A 2 24.44 -25.93 -22.74
CA LEU A 2 23.75 -24.66 -23.06
C LEU A 2 23.44 -23.96 -21.72
N LEU A 3 24.10 -22.83 -21.49
CA LEU A 3 23.80 -21.95 -20.38
C LEU A 3 22.50 -21.17 -20.73
N PHE A 4 21.38 -21.57 -20.19
CA PHE A 4 20.17 -20.74 -20.22
C PHE A 4 20.39 -19.55 -19.30
N SER A 5 20.67 -18.39 -19.90
CA SER A 5 20.65 -17.10 -19.20
C SER A 5 19.19 -16.79 -18.88
N SER A 6 18.76 -17.07 -17.65
CA SER A 6 17.45 -16.62 -17.16
C SER A 6 17.49 -15.09 -17.06
N THR A 7 16.81 -14.42 -17.97
CA THR A 7 16.52 -12.98 -17.83
C THR A 7 15.54 -12.81 -16.66
N THR A 8 16.05 -12.45 -15.50
CA THR A 8 15.22 -12.03 -14.38
C THR A 8 14.54 -10.72 -14.74
N PHE A 9 13.28 -10.77 -15.14
CA PHE A 9 12.47 -9.57 -15.27
C PHE A 9 12.24 -8.98 -13.87
N SER A 10 12.61 -7.71 -13.70
CA SER A 10 12.31 -6.97 -12.47
C SER A 10 10.81 -6.77 -12.40
N GLN A 11 10.16 -7.32 -11.35
CA GLN A 11 8.73 -7.09 -11.11
C GLN A 11 8.45 -5.61 -10.85
N THR A 12 7.25 -5.17 -11.24
CA THR A 12 6.77 -3.80 -11.03
C THR A 12 5.68 -3.78 -9.98
N LEU A 13 5.94 -3.07 -8.87
CA LEU A 13 4.97 -2.80 -7.80
C LEU A 13 4.49 -1.36 -7.90
N LEU A 14 3.18 -1.17 -8.07
CA LEU A 14 2.52 0.12 -7.98
C LEU A 14 1.95 0.32 -6.57
N VAL A 15 2.33 1.40 -5.90
CA VAL A 15 1.75 1.83 -4.62
C VAL A 15 0.64 2.84 -4.90
N LEU A 16 -0.60 2.44 -4.66
CA LEU A 16 -1.78 3.29 -4.73
C LEU A 16 -2.16 3.71 -3.31
N GLY A 17 -1.65 4.86 -2.89
CA GLY A 17 -1.77 5.33 -1.52
C GLY A 17 -2.14 6.81 -1.39
N ASP A 18 -2.12 7.28 -0.16
CA ASP A 18 -2.36 8.66 0.21
C ASP A 18 -1.11 9.37 0.77
N SER A 19 -1.27 10.29 1.71
CA SER A 19 -0.16 11.05 2.31
C SER A 19 0.85 10.18 3.05
N LEU A 20 0.45 9.02 3.57
CA LEU A 20 1.33 8.11 4.29
C LEU A 20 2.39 7.47 3.39
N SER A 21 2.11 7.38 2.09
CA SER A 21 3.02 6.83 1.08
C SER A 21 3.57 7.89 0.11
N ALA A 22 2.90 9.05 -0.02
CA ALA A 22 3.33 10.12 -0.93
C ALA A 22 4.59 10.89 -0.47
N GLY A 23 4.97 10.80 0.81
CA GLY A 23 6.03 11.59 1.40
C GLY A 23 5.55 13.00 1.80
N TYR A 24 4.48 13.04 2.61
CA TYR A 24 3.87 14.30 3.09
C TYR A 24 4.89 15.19 3.79
N GLN A 25 4.97 16.46 3.35
CA GLN A 25 5.90 17.50 3.86
C GLN A 25 7.39 17.09 3.85
N MET A 26 7.80 16.18 2.97
CA MET A 26 9.21 15.80 2.79
C MET A 26 9.55 15.65 1.30
N PRO A 27 10.84 15.68 0.93
CA PRO A 27 11.24 15.33 -0.43
C PRO A 27 10.78 13.91 -0.80
N ALA A 28 10.17 13.73 -1.97
CA ALA A 28 9.61 12.44 -2.41
C ALA A 28 10.62 11.30 -2.36
N GLN A 29 11.92 11.59 -2.59
CA GLN A 29 13.02 10.64 -2.52
C GLN A 29 13.29 10.10 -1.11
N LYS A 30 12.70 10.72 -0.09
CA LYS A 30 12.82 10.31 1.32
C LYS A 30 11.63 9.48 1.79
N SER A 31 10.55 9.40 0.99
CA SER A 31 9.39 8.55 1.32
C SER A 31 9.76 7.07 1.31
N TRP A 32 9.08 6.26 2.10
CA TRP A 32 9.35 4.83 2.21
C TRP A 32 9.27 4.08 0.85
N PRO A 33 8.36 4.41 -0.09
CA PRO A 33 8.36 3.74 -1.39
C PRO A 33 9.60 4.04 -2.22
N ALA A 34 10.18 5.24 -2.07
CA ALA A 34 11.40 5.61 -2.78
C ALA A 34 12.66 4.93 -2.20
N LEU A 35 12.63 4.53 -0.94
CA LEU A 35 13.73 3.81 -0.27
C LEU A 35 13.68 2.30 -0.55
N LEU A 36 12.50 1.77 -0.87
CA LEU A 36 12.23 0.35 -0.99
C LEU A 36 13.07 -0.37 -2.06
N PRO A 37 13.31 0.19 -3.27
CA PRO A 37 14.08 -0.49 -4.32
C PRO A 37 15.48 -0.89 -3.87
N LYS A 38 16.15 -0.02 -3.11
CA LYS A 38 17.51 -0.31 -2.59
C LYS A 38 17.50 -1.46 -1.60
N ILE A 39 16.50 -1.52 -0.72
CA ILE A 39 16.36 -2.58 0.29
C ILE A 39 16.08 -3.91 -0.39
N LEU A 40 15.14 -3.94 -1.34
CA LEU A 40 14.77 -5.15 -2.07
C LEU A 40 15.92 -5.68 -2.93
N ALA A 41 16.68 -4.80 -3.58
CA ALA A 41 17.88 -5.19 -4.33
C ALA A 41 18.94 -5.87 -3.44
N GLN A 42 19.13 -5.39 -2.20
CA GLN A 42 20.02 -6.02 -1.23
C GLN A 42 19.53 -7.42 -0.78
N GLN A 43 18.25 -7.69 -0.90
CA GLN A 43 17.61 -8.98 -0.61
C GLN A 43 17.51 -9.89 -1.85
N SER A 44 18.23 -9.55 -2.93
CA SER A 44 18.17 -10.26 -4.22
C SER A 44 16.79 -10.29 -4.88
N GLN A 45 15.97 -9.27 -4.59
CA GLN A 45 14.62 -9.09 -5.13
C GLN A 45 14.48 -7.73 -5.84
N PRO A 46 15.23 -7.49 -6.94
CA PRO A 46 15.15 -6.22 -7.64
C PRO A 46 13.72 -5.98 -8.13
N THR A 47 13.11 -4.90 -7.66
CA THR A 47 11.71 -4.56 -7.94
C THR A 47 11.63 -3.09 -8.35
N THR A 48 10.91 -2.81 -9.43
CA THR A 48 10.58 -1.44 -9.84
C THR A 48 9.40 -0.94 -9.03
N ILE A 49 9.58 0.16 -8.30
CA ILE A 49 8.52 0.75 -7.48
C ILE A 49 7.96 1.99 -8.18
N ILE A 50 6.65 1.98 -8.44
CA ILE A 50 5.90 3.11 -8.95
C ILE A 50 5.07 3.65 -7.81
N ASN A 51 5.49 4.78 -7.22
CA ASN A 51 4.70 5.45 -6.20
C ASN A 51 3.66 6.37 -6.86
N ALA A 52 2.42 5.91 -6.91
CA ALA A 52 1.28 6.65 -7.41
C ALA A 52 0.41 7.24 -6.29
N SER A 53 0.98 7.42 -5.10
CA SER A 53 0.27 7.96 -3.94
C SER A 53 0.09 9.48 -4.05
N ILE A 54 -1.07 9.97 -3.60
CA ILE A 54 -1.41 11.40 -3.60
C ILE A 54 -1.94 11.79 -2.22
N SER A 55 -1.30 12.78 -1.59
CA SER A 55 -1.74 13.28 -0.27
C SER A 55 -3.19 13.74 -0.30
N GLY A 56 -3.97 13.28 0.68
CA GLY A 56 -5.40 13.62 0.81
C GLY A 56 -6.36 12.73 0.01
N ASP A 57 -5.85 11.78 -0.78
CA ASP A 57 -6.71 10.85 -1.54
C ASP A 57 -7.57 10.01 -0.59
N THR A 58 -8.84 9.91 -0.96
CA THR A 58 -9.79 8.93 -0.42
C THR A 58 -9.79 7.67 -1.27
N SER A 59 -10.47 6.63 -0.80
CA SER A 59 -10.71 5.43 -1.61
C SER A 59 -11.41 5.74 -2.94
N GLY A 60 -12.32 6.74 -2.95
CA GLY A 60 -13.00 7.20 -4.17
C GLY A 60 -12.05 7.86 -5.17
N ASN A 61 -11.11 8.69 -4.69
CA ASN A 61 -10.11 9.31 -5.55
C ASN A 61 -9.18 8.26 -6.16
N GLY A 62 -8.67 7.33 -5.34
CA GLY A 62 -7.84 6.23 -5.80
C GLY A 62 -8.54 5.37 -6.86
N LEU A 63 -9.81 5.00 -6.64
CA LEU A 63 -10.60 4.23 -7.60
C LEU A 63 -10.75 4.96 -8.94
N ALA A 64 -10.99 6.28 -8.91
CA ALA A 64 -11.20 7.07 -10.13
C ALA A 64 -9.97 7.10 -11.04
N ARG A 65 -8.74 7.13 -10.47
CA ARG A 65 -7.49 7.21 -11.26
C ARG A 65 -6.85 5.85 -11.54
N LEU A 66 -7.26 4.78 -10.84
CA LEU A 66 -6.69 3.44 -10.99
C LEU A 66 -6.73 2.89 -12.44
N PRO A 67 -7.82 3.03 -13.23
CA PRO A 67 -7.85 2.51 -14.60
C PRO A 67 -6.73 3.04 -15.49
N GLN A 68 -6.44 4.35 -15.38
CA GLN A 68 -5.38 4.99 -16.14
C GLN A 68 -4.00 4.49 -15.69
N LEU A 69 -3.78 4.37 -14.39
CA LEU A 69 -2.52 3.87 -13.82
C LEU A 69 -2.22 2.43 -14.26
N LEU A 70 -3.21 1.56 -14.22
CA LEU A 70 -3.08 0.17 -14.67
C LEU A 70 -2.74 0.09 -16.15
N LYS A 71 -3.41 0.89 -16.99
CA LYS A 71 -3.12 0.95 -18.44
C LYS A 71 -1.73 1.49 -18.74
N GLN A 72 -1.31 2.53 -18.02
CA GLN A 72 -0.03 3.21 -18.24
C GLN A 72 1.17 2.38 -17.78
N HIS A 73 1.06 1.74 -16.63
CA HIS A 73 2.20 1.12 -15.95
C HIS A 73 2.22 -0.40 -16.05
N GLN A 74 1.06 -1.03 -16.33
CA GLN A 74 0.92 -2.49 -16.41
C GLN A 74 1.66 -3.21 -15.27
N PRO A 75 1.41 -2.84 -13.98
CA PRO A 75 2.16 -3.37 -12.86
C PRO A 75 1.83 -4.84 -12.62
N ASP A 76 2.83 -5.61 -12.18
CA ASP A 76 2.61 -7.00 -11.74
C ASP A 76 1.82 -7.04 -10.43
N ILE A 77 2.10 -6.09 -9.54
CA ILE A 77 1.50 -6.01 -8.21
C ILE A 77 0.99 -4.58 -7.97
N VAL A 78 -0.18 -4.46 -7.34
CA VAL A 78 -0.72 -3.18 -6.86
C VAL A 78 -0.97 -3.27 -5.36
N LEU A 79 -0.24 -2.49 -4.59
CA LEU A 79 -0.52 -2.28 -3.17
C LEU A 79 -1.54 -1.17 -3.00
N ILE A 80 -2.70 -1.49 -2.43
CA ILE A 80 -3.75 -0.52 -2.07
C ILE A 80 -3.51 -0.09 -0.62
N GLU A 81 -3.07 1.16 -0.45
CA GLU A 81 -2.84 1.82 0.84
C GLU A 81 -3.76 3.06 0.92
N LEU A 82 -5.07 2.84 1.02
CA LEU A 82 -6.11 3.87 1.00
C LEU A 82 -7.20 3.60 2.03
N GLY A 83 -7.82 4.68 2.49
CA GLY A 83 -8.94 4.66 3.41
C GLY A 83 -8.74 5.56 4.63
N ALA A 84 -7.51 5.95 4.97
CA ALA A 84 -7.27 6.84 6.11
C ALA A 84 -8.10 8.14 5.98
N ASN A 85 -8.10 8.77 4.80
CA ASN A 85 -8.87 9.98 4.56
C ASN A 85 -10.40 9.75 4.55
N ASP A 86 -10.87 8.57 4.16
CA ASP A 86 -12.29 8.20 4.32
C ASP A 86 -12.67 8.17 5.81
N GLY A 87 -11.85 7.51 6.62
CA GLY A 87 -12.05 7.42 8.05
C GLY A 87 -11.96 8.77 8.76
N LEU A 88 -10.92 9.56 8.47
CA LEU A 88 -10.71 10.89 9.05
C LEU A 88 -11.84 11.88 8.69
N ARG A 89 -12.49 11.70 7.55
CA ARG A 89 -13.66 12.50 7.12
C ARG A 89 -14.99 11.92 7.61
N GLY A 90 -14.98 10.80 8.31
CA GLY A 90 -16.19 10.16 8.83
C GLY A 90 -17.09 9.56 7.75
N PHE A 91 -16.55 9.17 6.60
CA PHE A 91 -17.34 8.53 5.56
C PHE A 91 -17.87 7.17 6.03
N ALA A 92 -19.06 6.81 5.56
CA ALA A 92 -19.64 5.53 5.92
C ALA A 92 -18.73 4.37 5.48
N PRO A 93 -18.38 3.40 6.36
CA PRO A 93 -17.50 2.28 6.03
C PRO A 93 -17.96 1.46 4.82
N LYS A 94 -19.26 1.48 4.52
CA LYS A 94 -19.83 0.86 3.31
C LYS A 94 -19.30 1.49 2.02
N ILE A 95 -19.02 2.80 2.00
CA ILE A 95 -18.44 3.50 0.84
C ILE A 95 -17.01 3.01 0.62
N LEU A 96 -16.21 3.01 1.68
CA LEU A 96 -14.85 2.49 1.66
C LEU A 96 -14.82 1.04 1.15
N ARG A 97 -15.63 0.16 1.73
CA ARG A 97 -15.76 -1.25 1.30
C ARG A 97 -16.05 -1.37 -0.19
N ASN A 98 -17.02 -0.63 -0.69
CA ASN A 98 -17.42 -0.68 -2.10
C ASN A 98 -16.29 -0.23 -3.03
N ASN A 99 -15.59 0.87 -2.69
CA ASN A 99 -14.48 1.39 -3.49
C ASN A 99 -13.30 0.41 -3.50
N LEU A 100 -12.89 -0.12 -2.34
CA LEU A 100 -11.81 -1.11 -2.24
C LEU A 100 -12.15 -2.40 -3.01
N SER A 101 -13.39 -2.88 -2.91
CA SER A 101 -13.85 -4.06 -3.65
C SER A 101 -13.76 -3.85 -5.17
N GLN A 102 -14.17 -2.69 -5.67
CA GLN A 102 -14.06 -2.35 -7.08
C GLN A 102 -12.60 -2.25 -7.54
N MET A 103 -11.72 -1.63 -6.74
CA MET A 103 -10.28 -1.56 -7.05
C MET A 103 -9.68 -2.96 -7.15
N ILE A 104 -9.91 -3.84 -6.17
CA ILE A 104 -9.43 -5.21 -6.16
C ILE A 104 -9.90 -5.98 -7.41
N THR A 105 -11.20 -5.86 -7.74
CA THR A 105 -11.77 -6.51 -8.91
C THR A 105 -11.13 -6.02 -10.20
N LEU A 106 -10.93 -4.71 -10.32
CA LEU A 106 -10.32 -4.11 -11.50
C LEU A 106 -8.85 -4.54 -11.66
N ILE A 107 -8.08 -4.54 -10.58
CA ILE A 107 -6.68 -4.97 -10.58
C ILE A 107 -6.57 -6.41 -11.06
N LYS A 108 -7.37 -7.32 -10.51
CA LYS A 108 -7.42 -8.73 -10.94
C LYS A 108 -7.81 -8.88 -12.41
N LYS A 109 -8.81 -8.12 -12.86
CA LYS A 109 -9.25 -8.14 -14.27
C LYS A 109 -8.16 -7.71 -15.23
N MET A 110 -7.26 -6.84 -14.80
CA MET A 110 -6.13 -6.37 -15.61
C MET A 110 -4.89 -7.28 -15.52
N GLY A 111 -4.99 -8.41 -14.81
CA GLY A 111 -3.91 -9.39 -14.69
C GLY A 111 -2.88 -9.07 -13.60
N SER A 112 -3.08 -8.01 -12.83
CA SER A 112 -2.21 -7.64 -11.71
C SER A 112 -2.64 -8.32 -10.41
N GLN A 113 -1.68 -8.55 -9.50
CA GLN A 113 -1.96 -9.05 -8.16
C GLN A 113 -2.29 -7.90 -7.22
N PRO A 114 -3.51 -7.82 -6.63
CA PRO A 114 -3.79 -6.85 -5.59
C PRO A 114 -3.22 -7.30 -4.24
N LEU A 115 -2.63 -6.37 -3.51
CA LEU A 115 -2.32 -6.47 -2.08
C LEU A 115 -3.10 -5.38 -1.36
N LEU A 116 -3.77 -5.72 -0.27
CA LEU A 116 -4.53 -4.77 0.53
C LEU A 116 -3.77 -4.49 1.82
N MET A 117 -3.60 -3.22 2.18
CA MET A 117 -3.04 -2.84 3.47
C MET A 117 -4.16 -2.56 4.46
N GLN A 118 -4.02 -3.11 5.67
CA GLN A 118 -4.84 -2.69 6.82
C GLN A 118 -4.58 -1.21 7.09
N ILE A 119 -5.63 -0.43 7.27
CA ILE A 119 -5.55 0.95 7.74
C ILE A 119 -6.25 1.05 9.09
N GLU A 120 -5.66 1.83 9.97
CA GLU A 120 -6.24 2.20 11.27
C GLU A 120 -6.44 3.72 11.32
N ILE A 121 -7.46 4.15 12.05
CA ILE A 121 -7.74 5.56 12.31
C ILE A 121 -7.71 5.84 13.81
N PRO A 122 -7.52 7.11 14.22
CA PRO A 122 -7.50 7.46 15.64
C PRO A 122 -8.79 7.03 16.38
N PRO A 123 -8.69 6.66 17.66
CA PRO A 123 -9.82 6.08 18.41
C PRO A 123 -10.94 7.08 18.73
N ASN A 124 -10.73 8.37 18.57
CA ASN A 124 -11.68 9.44 18.89
C ASN A 124 -12.90 9.52 17.95
N TYR A 125 -12.95 8.70 16.88
CA TYR A 125 -14.13 8.58 15.99
C TYR A 125 -15.25 7.70 16.57
N GLY A 126 -15.03 7.12 17.76
CA GLY A 126 -15.98 6.28 18.47
C GLY A 126 -15.83 4.79 18.15
N LYS A 127 -16.03 3.97 19.20
CA LYS A 127 -15.75 2.51 19.15
C LYS A 127 -16.45 1.81 17.98
N ARG A 128 -17.76 2.04 17.82
CA ARG A 128 -18.55 1.37 16.77
C ARG A 128 -18.06 1.72 15.36
N TYR A 129 -17.75 2.99 15.12
CA TYR A 129 -17.25 3.42 13.82
C TYR A 129 -15.89 2.82 13.52
N ASN A 130 -14.95 2.88 14.49
CA ASN A 130 -13.61 2.33 14.35
C ASN A 130 -13.63 0.82 14.09
N GLU A 131 -14.50 0.07 14.77
CA GLU A 131 -14.68 -1.37 14.55
C GLU A 131 -15.19 -1.68 13.14
N LEU A 132 -16.21 -0.97 12.66
CA LEU A 132 -16.75 -1.14 11.31
C LEU A 132 -15.73 -0.76 10.24
N PHE A 133 -15.00 0.33 10.45
CA PHE A 133 -13.94 0.78 9.55
C PHE A 133 -12.82 -0.28 9.47
N ARG A 134 -12.27 -0.67 10.61
CA ARG A 134 -11.19 -1.64 10.73
C ARG A 134 -11.54 -2.99 10.10
N ASN A 135 -12.73 -3.50 10.39
CA ASN A 135 -13.19 -4.81 9.91
C ASN A 135 -13.42 -4.86 8.40
N THR A 136 -13.55 -3.69 7.74
CA THR A 136 -13.69 -3.62 6.28
C THR A 136 -12.56 -4.35 5.55
N TYR A 137 -11.31 -4.23 6.02
CA TYR A 137 -10.14 -4.79 5.35
C TYR A 137 -10.05 -6.32 5.47
N PRO A 138 -10.09 -6.94 6.67
CA PRO A 138 -10.04 -8.40 6.78
C PRO A 138 -11.25 -9.07 6.13
N GLU A 139 -12.44 -8.47 6.19
CA GLU A 139 -13.62 -9.01 5.51
C GLU A 139 -13.49 -8.98 3.98
N LEU A 140 -12.91 -7.92 3.41
CA LEU A 140 -12.61 -7.86 1.98
C LEU A 140 -11.51 -8.85 1.59
N SER A 141 -10.44 -8.93 2.38
CA SER A 141 -9.36 -9.89 2.19
C SER A 141 -9.90 -11.31 2.09
N GLN A 142 -10.74 -11.70 3.04
CA GLN A 142 -11.34 -13.03 3.06
C GLN A 142 -12.32 -13.25 1.90
N SER A 143 -13.26 -12.32 1.69
CA SER A 143 -14.34 -12.49 0.70
C SER A 143 -13.85 -12.45 -0.75
N LEU A 144 -12.78 -11.70 -1.02
CA LEU A 144 -12.21 -11.55 -2.36
C LEU A 144 -10.90 -12.34 -2.56
N ASN A 145 -10.47 -13.10 -1.56
CA ASN A 145 -9.20 -13.84 -1.58
C ASN A 145 -8.04 -12.94 -2.03
N VAL A 146 -7.73 -11.94 -1.20
CA VAL A 146 -6.67 -10.94 -1.41
C VAL A 146 -5.78 -10.88 -0.18
N PRO A 147 -4.45 -10.94 -0.32
CA PRO A 147 -3.56 -10.78 0.82
C PRO A 147 -3.79 -9.46 1.55
N LEU A 148 -3.82 -9.52 2.88
CA LEU A 148 -3.91 -8.37 3.77
C LEU A 148 -2.56 -8.17 4.47
N LEU A 149 -1.93 -7.04 4.21
CA LEU A 149 -0.71 -6.63 4.90
C LEU A 149 -1.05 -5.83 6.15
N PRO A 150 -0.27 -5.98 7.24
CA PRO A 150 -0.50 -5.22 8.46
C PRO A 150 -0.20 -3.73 8.26
N PHE A 151 -0.82 -2.88 9.08
CA PHE A 151 -0.62 -1.44 9.03
C PHE A 151 0.80 -1.06 9.44
N PHE A 152 1.56 -0.46 8.54
CA PHE A 152 2.98 -0.16 8.77
C PHE A 152 3.25 0.88 9.85
N LEU A 153 2.24 1.67 10.26
CA LEU A 153 2.39 2.64 11.34
C LEU A 153 2.20 2.05 12.74
N ILE A 154 1.79 0.78 12.88
CA ILE A 154 1.42 0.23 14.20
C ILE A 154 2.54 0.37 15.24
N ASP A 155 3.79 0.14 14.83
CA ASP A 155 4.98 0.25 15.69
C ASP A 155 5.63 1.65 15.65
N ILE A 156 5.18 2.51 14.76
CA ILE A 156 5.67 3.88 14.60
C ILE A 156 4.88 4.84 15.46
N ILE A 157 3.54 4.73 15.45
CA ILE A 157 2.64 5.65 16.13
C ILE A 157 2.83 5.71 17.65
N VAL A 158 3.36 4.64 18.23
CA VAL A 158 3.68 4.57 19.69
C VAL A 158 5.00 5.26 20.04
N LYS A 159 5.73 5.78 19.06
CA LYS A 159 7.02 6.47 19.21
C LYS A 159 6.87 7.95 18.82
N PRO A 160 6.61 8.86 19.76
CA PRO A 160 6.31 10.26 19.44
C PRO A 160 7.35 10.96 18.56
N GLN A 161 8.64 10.59 18.70
CA GLN A 161 9.75 11.14 17.91
C GLN A 161 9.70 10.73 16.42
N LEU A 162 8.94 9.70 16.08
CA LEU A 162 8.75 9.22 14.70
C LEU A 162 7.46 9.74 14.05
N MET A 163 6.66 10.50 14.80
CA MET A 163 5.41 11.10 14.33
C MET A 163 5.54 12.61 14.26
N MET A 164 4.93 13.20 13.24
CA MET A 164 4.80 14.66 13.13
C MET A 164 3.88 15.20 14.23
N LYS A 165 3.89 16.52 14.44
CA LYS A 165 3.08 17.18 15.48
C LYS A 165 1.57 16.98 15.32
N ASP A 166 1.11 16.63 14.12
CA ASP A 166 -0.29 16.35 13.84
C ASP A 166 -0.76 14.98 14.38
N GLY A 167 0.19 14.12 14.80
CA GLY A 167 -0.11 12.78 15.32
C GLY A 167 -0.65 11.80 14.28
N LEU A 168 -0.60 12.16 13.00
CA LEU A 168 -1.12 11.35 11.88
C LEU A 168 -0.02 10.90 10.92
N HIS A 169 0.94 11.78 10.64
CA HIS A 169 1.98 11.51 9.64
C HIS A 169 3.30 11.11 10.30
N PRO A 170 3.98 10.08 9.74
CA PRO A 170 5.33 9.72 10.19
C PRO A 170 6.36 10.76 9.74
N THR A 171 7.39 10.97 10.56
CA THR A 171 8.50 11.87 10.22
C THR A 171 9.41 11.25 9.15
N ILE A 172 10.37 12.05 8.69
CA ILE A 172 11.39 11.59 7.72
C ILE A 172 12.26 10.47 8.31
N GLU A 173 12.52 10.51 9.63
CA GLU A 173 13.30 9.52 10.36
C GLU A 173 12.57 8.17 10.45
N ALA A 174 11.25 8.16 10.38
CA ALA A 174 10.44 6.95 10.36
C ALA A 174 10.49 6.21 9.01
N GLN A 175 10.77 6.92 7.91
CA GLN A 175 10.64 6.37 6.56
C GLN A 175 11.53 5.15 6.29
N PRO A 176 12.81 5.12 6.73
CA PRO A 176 13.64 3.91 6.58
C PRO A 176 13.09 2.70 7.34
N LEU A 177 12.50 2.91 8.53
CA LEU A 177 11.91 1.84 9.33
C LEU A 177 10.66 1.28 8.64
N ILE A 178 9.81 2.16 8.09
CA ILE A 178 8.64 1.77 7.31
C ILE A 178 9.07 1.01 6.04
N ALA A 179 10.09 1.51 5.33
CA ALA A 179 10.60 0.84 4.13
C ALA A 179 11.12 -0.57 4.43
N GLN A 180 11.82 -0.74 5.55
CA GLN A 180 12.33 -2.05 5.98
C GLN A 180 11.20 -3.01 6.38
N PHE A 181 10.19 -2.52 7.12
CA PHE A 181 8.99 -3.28 7.43
C PHE A 181 8.27 -3.70 6.14
N MET A 182 8.05 -2.77 5.22
CA MET A 182 7.36 -3.07 3.96
C MET A 182 8.13 -4.06 3.07
N ALA A 183 9.47 -3.99 3.03
CA ALA A 183 10.28 -4.97 2.33
C ALA A 183 10.04 -6.39 2.87
N GLN A 184 9.96 -6.55 4.19
CA GLN A 184 9.67 -7.85 4.81
C GLN A 184 8.25 -8.35 4.47
N GLN A 185 7.24 -7.45 4.54
CA GLN A 185 5.85 -7.81 4.24
C GLN A 185 5.63 -8.15 2.77
N LEU A 186 6.37 -7.53 1.86
CA LEU A 186 6.24 -7.74 0.42
C LEU A 186 6.99 -8.98 -0.07
N GLN A 187 8.01 -9.44 0.66
CA GLN A 187 8.88 -10.55 0.26
C GLN A 187 8.12 -11.79 -0.27
N PRO A 188 7.03 -12.27 0.36
CA PRO A 188 6.31 -13.46 -0.12
C PRO A 188 5.63 -13.29 -1.48
N TYR A 189 5.44 -12.05 -1.93
CA TYR A 189 4.71 -11.70 -3.15
C TYR A 189 5.63 -11.28 -4.30
N LEU A 190 6.90 -11.01 -3.98
CA LEU A 190 7.93 -10.70 -4.96
C LEU A 190 8.62 -12.00 -5.37
N ASN A 191 8.92 -12.18 -6.66
CA ASN A 191 9.58 -13.38 -7.21
C ASN A 191 8.77 -14.70 -7.12
N GLN A 192 7.45 -14.65 -7.10
CA GLN A 192 6.70 -15.83 -7.54
C GLN A 192 6.94 -15.97 -9.04
N GLU A 193 7.89 -16.85 -9.44
CA GLU A 193 7.95 -17.33 -10.81
C GLU A 193 6.53 -17.73 -11.17
N SER A 194 6.01 -17.15 -12.25
CA SER A 194 4.71 -17.51 -12.80
C SER A 194 4.76 -19.00 -13.07
N SER A 195 4.18 -19.80 -12.18
CA SER A 195 3.93 -21.21 -12.42
C SER A 195 2.93 -21.25 -13.58
N GLN A 196 3.45 -21.30 -14.80
CA GLN A 196 2.70 -21.65 -16.00
C GLN A 196 2.42 -23.14 -16.03
#